data_7cd5b66a1001b9c76978f061096f2a62
#
_entry.id   7cd5b66a1001b9c76978f061096f2a62
#
_cell.length_a   1.000
_cell.length_b   1.000
_cell.length_c   1.000
_cell.angle_alpha   90.00
_cell.angle_beta   90.00
_cell.angle_gamma   90.00
#
_symmetry.space_group_name_H-M   'P 1'
#
loop_
_entity.id
_entity.type
_entity.pdbx_description
1 polymer ?
#
loop_
_entity_poly.entity_id
_entity_poly.type
_entity_poly.pdbx_seq_one_letter_code
_entity_poly.pdbx_strand_id
1 'polypeptide(L)'
;ESYQIINTLNLMKDDKLKLATEDDFGFEFLDNILAIKVVENIEQAILHINSHNTKHSEAIITQNISNAKKFQSEIDASSVYVNASTRFTDGGVFGFGAELGISTQKFHVRGPMGLTALTTTKYLIDGDGHTR
;
A
#
# COMPACT_ATOMS: atom_id res chain seq x y z
N GLU A 1 -15.21 12.37 -18.28
CA GLU A 1 -15.20 10.88 -18.26
C GLU A 1 -15.61 10.31 -16.90
N SER A 2 -15.04 10.76 -15.77
CA SER A 2 -15.46 10.36 -14.42
C SER A 2 -16.96 10.54 -14.18
N TYR A 3 -17.53 11.65 -14.66
CA TYR A 3 -18.97 11.94 -14.60
C TYR A 3 -19.82 10.91 -15.37
N GLN A 4 -19.31 10.37 -16.48
CA GLN A 4 -20.04 9.37 -17.28
C GLN A 4 -20.09 8.01 -16.55
N ILE A 5 -19.00 7.62 -15.91
CA ILE A 5 -18.96 6.38 -15.13
C ILE A 5 -19.90 6.47 -13.93
N ILE A 6 -19.89 7.57 -13.21
CA ILE A 6 -20.78 7.84 -12.08
C ILE A 6 -22.24 7.82 -12.51
N ASN A 7 -22.58 8.43 -13.65
CA ASN A 7 -23.94 8.39 -14.23
C ASN A 7 -24.35 6.98 -14.63
N THR A 8 -23.44 6.20 -15.22
CA THR A 8 -23.69 4.81 -15.63
C THR A 8 -23.98 3.92 -14.42
N LEU A 9 -23.33 4.17 -13.29
CA LEU A 9 -23.56 3.45 -12.04
C LEU A 9 -24.78 3.97 -11.24
N ASN A 10 -25.50 4.98 -11.77
CA ASN A 10 -26.70 5.58 -11.12
C ASN A 10 -26.44 6.15 -9.71
N LEU A 11 -25.19 6.52 -9.42
CA LEU A 11 -24.75 7.01 -8.11
C LEU A 11 -25.08 8.50 -7.88
N MET A 12 -25.48 9.24 -8.93
CA MET A 12 -25.73 10.68 -8.86
C MET A 12 -26.97 11.09 -8.04
N LYS A 13 -27.75 10.12 -7.56
CA LYS A 13 -28.93 10.38 -6.74
C LYS A 13 -28.66 10.27 -5.24
N ASP A 14 -27.42 10.00 -4.85
CA ASP A 14 -27.03 9.85 -3.46
C ASP A 14 -26.38 11.13 -2.95
N ASP A 15 -26.92 11.74 -1.90
CA ASP A 15 -26.36 12.92 -1.21
C ASP A 15 -24.95 12.67 -0.65
N LYS A 16 -24.50 11.42 -0.66
CA LYS A 16 -23.16 11.00 -0.24
C LYS A 16 -22.08 11.21 -1.31
N LEU A 17 -22.47 11.46 -2.57
CA LEU A 17 -21.50 11.69 -3.64
C LEU A 17 -21.10 13.17 -3.66
N LYS A 18 -19.80 13.43 -3.55
CA LYS A 18 -19.20 14.76 -3.60
C LYS A 18 -18.10 14.81 -4.65
N LEU A 19 -17.82 16.00 -5.20
CA LEU A 19 -16.64 16.19 -6.03
C LEU A 19 -15.41 16.19 -5.14
N ALA A 20 -14.42 15.36 -5.50
CA ALA A 20 -13.13 15.31 -4.83
C ALA A 20 -12.28 16.53 -5.21
N THR A 21 -11.50 17.01 -4.27
CA THR A 21 -10.43 17.99 -4.44
C THR A 21 -9.07 17.30 -4.47
N GLU A 22 -8.00 17.99 -4.83
CA GLU A 22 -6.66 17.39 -4.78
C GLU A 22 -6.23 17.01 -3.36
N ASP A 23 -6.74 17.68 -2.33
CA ASP A 23 -6.45 17.39 -0.92
C ASP A 23 -7.10 16.10 -0.42
N ASP A 24 -8.11 15.59 -1.12
CA ASP A 24 -8.77 14.33 -0.77
C ASP A 24 -7.95 13.10 -1.18
N PHE A 25 -7.02 13.27 -2.13
CA PHE A 25 -6.14 12.17 -2.56
C PHE A 25 -4.94 12.06 -1.61
N GLY A 26 -4.77 10.89 -1.02
CA GLY A 26 -3.73 10.63 -0.01
C GLY A 26 -4.15 10.96 1.43
N PHE A 27 -5.37 11.46 1.64
CA PHE A 27 -5.92 11.67 2.96
C PHE A 27 -6.56 10.39 3.52
N GLU A 28 -6.23 10.01 4.73
CA GLU A 28 -6.89 8.91 5.45
C GLU A 28 -8.15 9.41 6.13
N PHE A 29 -9.31 9.10 5.58
CA PHE A 29 -10.59 9.54 6.12
C PHE A 29 -10.98 8.85 7.44
N LEU A 30 -10.45 7.67 7.72
CA LEU A 30 -10.77 6.83 8.89
C LEU A 30 -12.29 6.57 9.04
N ASP A 31 -12.99 6.54 7.91
CA ASP A 31 -14.44 6.37 7.80
C ASP A 31 -14.78 5.65 6.48
N ASN A 32 -16.05 5.33 6.26
CA ASN A 32 -16.55 4.75 5.00
C ASN A 32 -16.60 5.80 3.87
N ILE A 33 -15.48 6.44 3.60
CA ILE A 33 -15.28 7.44 2.56
C ILE A 33 -14.17 6.99 1.61
N LEU A 34 -14.39 7.14 0.30
CA LEU A 34 -13.45 6.73 -0.74
C LEU A 34 -13.30 7.86 -1.77
N ALA A 35 -12.07 8.34 -1.97
CA ALA A 35 -11.75 9.20 -3.09
C ALA A 35 -11.52 8.38 -4.36
N ILE A 36 -12.15 8.76 -5.47
CA ILE A 36 -12.08 8.06 -6.75
C ILE A 36 -11.58 9.02 -7.82
N LYS A 37 -10.51 8.62 -8.53
CA LYS A 37 -10.00 9.32 -9.70
C LYS A 37 -10.00 8.37 -10.90
N VAL A 38 -10.58 8.80 -12.01
CA VAL A 38 -10.51 8.06 -13.29
C VAL A 38 -9.31 8.58 -14.07
N VAL A 39 -8.51 7.68 -14.58
CA VAL A 39 -7.30 7.96 -15.37
C VAL A 39 -7.36 7.23 -16.71
N GLU A 40 -6.58 7.67 -17.69
CA GLU A 40 -6.64 7.14 -19.05
C GLU A 40 -5.87 5.82 -19.24
N ASN A 41 -4.82 5.62 -18.46
CA ASN A 41 -3.92 4.49 -18.61
C ASN A 41 -3.20 4.16 -17.30
N ILE A 42 -2.44 3.08 -17.32
CA ILE A 42 -1.70 2.61 -16.15
C ILE A 42 -0.57 3.55 -15.74
N GLU A 43 0.04 4.27 -16.68
CA GLU A 43 1.10 5.24 -16.41
C GLU A 43 0.58 6.39 -15.54
N GLN A 44 -0.58 6.91 -15.89
CA GLN A 44 -1.24 7.95 -15.10
C GLN A 44 -1.68 7.42 -13.72
N ALA A 45 -2.15 6.17 -13.65
CA ALA A 45 -2.49 5.55 -12.38
C ALA A 45 -1.26 5.46 -11.45
N ILE A 46 -0.15 4.95 -11.97
CA ILE A 46 1.11 4.80 -11.21
C ILE A 46 1.63 6.16 -10.75
N LEU A 47 1.62 7.16 -11.64
CA LEU A 47 2.05 8.52 -11.30
C LEU A 47 1.19 9.10 -10.17
N HIS A 48 -0.13 8.98 -10.30
CA HIS A 48 -1.07 9.48 -9.29
C HIS A 48 -0.87 8.79 -7.94
N ILE A 49 -0.79 7.45 -7.92
CA ILE A 49 -0.57 6.68 -6.70
C ILE A 49 0.74 7.09 -6.03
N ASN A 50 1.86 7.10 -6.76
CA ASN A 50 3.17 7.45 -6.19
C ASN A 50 3.25 8.88 -5.65
N SER A 51 2.37 9.78 -6.13
CA SER A 51 2.29 11.17 -5.65
C SER A 51 1.48 11.34 -4.37
N HIS A 52 0.57 10.40 -4.07
CA HIS A 52 -0.40 10.57 -2.99
C HIS A 52 -0.38 9.44 -1.95
N ASN A 53 0.28 8.32 -2.23
CA ASN A 53 0.24 7.15 -1.35
C ASN A 53 1.05 7.33 -0.06
N THR A 54 0.68 6.58 0.97
CA THR A 54 1.42 6.48 2.24
C THR A 54 2.63 5.54 2.15
N LYS A 55 2.87 4.93 0.99
CA LYS A 55 3.97 4.00 0.69
C LYS A 55 3.93 2.69 1.49
N HIS A 56 2.78 2.34 2.01
CA HIS A 56 2.58 1.08 2.73
C HIS A 56 2.03 -0.02 1.82
N SER A 57 0.82 0.10 1.32
CA SER A 57 0.10 -0.98 0.63
C SER A 57 -0.69 -0.45 -0.57
N GLU A 58 -0.41 -1.01 -1.75
CA GLU A 58 -1.09 -0.65 -3.00
C GLU A 58 -1.51 -1.91 -3.75
N ALA A 59 -2.65 -1.87 -4.44
CA ALA A 59 -3.17 -3.02 -5.16
C ALA A 59 -3.65 -2.66 -6.56
N ILE A 60 -3.47 -3.60 -7.50
CA ILE A 60 -4.07 -3.56 -8.82
C ILE A 60 -4.98 -4.77 -9.03
N ILE A 61 -6.14 -4.53 -9.63
CA ILE A 61 -7.03 -5.59 -10.14
C ILE A 61 -6.93 -5.61 -11.65
N THR A 62 -6.34 -6.64 -12.21
CA THR A 62 -6.12 -6.74 -13.65
C THR A 62 -5.95 -8.18 -14.12
N GLN A 63 -6.36 -8.46 -15.36
CA GLN A 63 -6.04 -9.70 -16.07
C GLN A 63 -4.83 -9.52 -17.03
N ASN A 64 -4.37 -8.29 -17.21
CA ASN A 64 -3.23 -7.99 -18.07
C ASN A 64 -1.91 -8.18 -17.31
N ILE A 65 -1.15 -9.21 -17.68
CA ILE A 65 0.12 -9.57 -17.04
C ILE A 65 1.16 -8.45 -17.16
N SER A 66 1.19 -7.73 -18.28
CA SER A 66 2.14 -6.62 -18.46
C SER A 66 1.82 -5.47 -17.51
N ASN A 67 0.54 -5.12 -17.35
CA ASN A 67 0.11 -4.10 -16.39
C ASN A 67 0.40 -4.53 -14.96
N ALA A 68 0.16 -5.81 -14.62
CA ALA A 68 0.46 -6.33 -13.29
C ALA A 68 1.95 -6.18 -12.95
N LYS A 69 2.84 -6.61 -13.85
CA LYS A 69 4.29 -6.51 -13.67
C LYS A 69 4.77 -5.06 -13.61
N LYS A 70 4.27 -4.21 -14.49
CA LYS A 70 4.59 -2.78 -14.51
C LYS A 70 4.19 -2.13 -13.17
N PHE A 71 2.97 -2.38 -12.70
CA PHE A 71 2.47 -1.88 -11.43
C PHE A 71 3.37 -2.31 -10.27
N GLN A 72 3.69 -3.60 -10.17
CA GLN A 72 4.57 -4.12 -9.11
C GLN A 72 5.98 -3.53 -9.13
N SER A 73 6.52 -3.21 -10.32
CA SER A 73 7.88 -2.67 -10.44
C SER A 73 7.97 -1.16 -10.22
N GLU A 74 6.91 -0.41 -10.51
CA GLU A 74 6.95 1.06 -10.53
C GLU A 74 6.22 1.71 -9.34
N ILE A 75 5.40 0.97 -8.61
CA ILE A 75 4.77 1.49 -7.40
C ILE A 75 5.77 1.53 -6.23
N ASP A 76 5.90 2.72 -5.63
CA ASP A 76 6.72 2.93 -4.44
C ASP A 76 5.92 2.64 -3.17
N ALA A 77 5.76 1.37 -2.84
CA ALA A 77 5.15 0.91 -1.61
C ALA A 77 5.88 -0.31 -1.04
N SER A 78 5.71 -0.57 0.25
CA SER A 78 6.33 -1.73 0.91
C SER A 78 5.65 -3.05 0.55
N SER A 79 4.37 -3.00 0.18
CA SER A 79 3.58 -4.16 -0.22
C SER A 79 2.75 -3.81 -1.44
N VAL A 80 2.95 -4.55 -2.53
CA VAL A 80 2.27 -4.31 -3.81
C VAL A 80 1.56 -5.59 -4.25
N TYR A 81 0.25 -5.52 -4.39
CA TYR A 81 -0.63 -6.66 -4.61
C TYR A 81 -1.16 -6.68 -6.04
N VAL A 82 -1.34 -7.87 -6.58
CA VAL A 82 -2.07 -8.10 -7.83
C VAL A 82 -3.22 -9.04 -7.52
N ASN A 83 -4.44 -8.61 -7.81
CA ASN A 83 -5.68 -9.38 -7.62
C ASN A 83 -5.84 -9.94 -6.20
N ALA A 84 -5.36 -9.22 -5.21
CA ALA A 84 -5.45 -9.59 -3.81
C ALA A 84 -5.80 -8.37 -2.95
N SER A 85 -6.38 -8.60 -1.79
CA SER A 85 -6.71 -7.56 -0.82
C SER A 85 -5.46 -7.00 -0.18
N THR A 86 -5.41 -5.69 0.05
CA THR A 86 -4.34 -5.04 0.83
C THR A 86 -4.27 -5.51 2.28
N ARG A 87 -5.26 -6.27 2.76
CA ARG A 87 -5.27 -6.90 4.09
C ARG A 87 -4.47 -8.20 4.17
N PHE A 88 -3.95 -8.72 3.06
CA PHE A 88 -3.21 -9.99 3.05
C PHE A 88 -1.90 -9.97 3.85
N THR A 89 -1.34 -8.80 4.11
CA THR A 89 -0.14 -8.64 4.95
C THR A 89 -0.46 -8.39 6.43
N ASP A 90 -1.72 -8.56 6.85
CA ASP A 90 -2.05 -8.65 8.27
C ASP A 90 -1.14 -9.69 8.95
N GLY A 91 -0.54 -9.31 10.06
CA GLY A 91 0.51 -10.09 10.69
C GLY A 91 0.08 -11.47 11.14
N GLY A 92 -1.20 -11.65 11.49
CA GLY A 92 -1.79 -12.95 11.81
C GLY A 92 -1.89 -13.85 10.57
N VAL A 93 -2.36 -13.32 9.45
CA VAL A 93 -2.51 -14.04 8.18
C VAL A 93 -1.17 -14.26 7.50
N PHE A 94 -0.29 -13.25 7.52
CA PHE A 94 1.03 -13.28 6.86
C PHE A 94 2.07 -14.12 7.62
N GLY A 95 1.75 -14.53 8.85
CA GLY A 95 2.58 -15.45 9.62
C GLY A 95 3.58 -14.80 10.58
N PHE A 96 3.46 -13.49 10.83
CA PHE A 96 4.33 -12.80 11.79
C PHE A 96 3.83 -12.84 13.24
N GLY A 97 2.62 -13.37 13.47
CA GLY A 97 1.99 -13.53 14.79
C GLY A 97 1.47 -12.22 15.40
N ALA A 98 1.96 -11.09 14.95
CA ALA A 98 1.53 -9.74 15.34
C ALA A 98 1.77 -8.78 14.18
N GLU A 99 1.17 -7.60 14.22
CA GLU A 99 1.35 -6.60 13.18
C GLU A 99 1.65 -5.22 13.76
N LEU A 100 2.69 -4.61 13.21
CA LEU A 100 2.94 -3.19 13.25
C LEU A 100 3.39 -2.77 11.85
N GLY A 101 2.73 -1.78 11.25
CA GLY A 101 3.04 -1.29 9.90
C GLY A 101 3.95 -0.08 9.93
N ILE A 102 5.03 -0.10 9.16
CA ILE A 102 5.95 1.02 8.99
C ILE A 102 6.16 1.32 7.52
N SER A 103 5.91 2.58 7.11
CA SER A 103 6.15 3.06 5.74
C SER A 103 6.88 4.40 5.67
N THR A 104 7.21 5.00 6.79
CA THR A 104 7.82 6.34 6.88
C THR A 104 9.28 6.40 6.41
N GLN A 105 9.90 5.25 6.15
CA GLN A 105 11.29 5.14 5.71
C GLN A 105 11.49 3.89 4.83
N LYS A 106 12.61 3.84 4.07
CA LYS A 106 12.93 2.74 3.16
C LYS A 106 14.00 1.77 3.70
N PHE A 107 14.51 1.99 4.88
CA PHE A 107 15.41 1.06 5.55
C PHE A 107 14.63 -0.11 6.19
N HIS A 108 15.32 -1.15 6.55
CA HIS A 108 14.77 -2.18 7.42
C HIS A 108 14.61 -1.60 8.84
N VAL A 109 13.43 -1.66 9.47
CA VAL A 109 12.25 -2.46 9.11
C VAL A 109 11.25 -1.59 8.36
N ARG A 110 10.55 -2.18 7.35
CA ARG A 110 9.52 -1.50 6.56
C ARG A 110 8.38 -2.47 6.23
N GLY A 111 7.16 -1.95 6.05
CA GLY A 111 5.97 -2.71 5.76
C GLY A 111 5.44 -3.46 6.98
N PRO A 112 4.74 -4.58 6.80
CA PRO A 112 4.27 -5.39 7.91
C PRO A 112 5.46 -5.99 8.69
N MET A 113 5.41 -5.92 10.00
CA MET A 113 6.45 -6.46 10.89
C MET A 113 5.85 -7.14 12.10
N GLY A 114 6.51 -8.17 12.56
CA GLY A 114 6.15 -8.90 13.77
C GLY A 114 7.22 -8.78 14.86
N LEU A 115 7.10 -9.62 15.88
CA LEU A 115 7.94 -9.57 17.07
C LEU A 115 9.45 -9.65 16.77
N THR A 116 9.85 -10.45 15.80
CA THR A 116 11.26 -10.60 15.41
C THR A 116 11.88 -9.28 14.93
N ALA A 117 11.11 -8.47 14.22
CA ALA A 117 11.58 -7.18 13.71
C ALA A 117 11.70 -6.09 14.81
N LEU A 118 11.06 -6.31 15.96
CA LEU A 118 11.15 -5.44 17.13
C LEU A 118 12.32 -5.76 18.06
N THR A 119 13.09 -6.81 17.74
CA THR A 119 14.22 -7.27 18.54
C THR A 119 15.52 -7.11 17.77
N THR A 120 16.63 -7.23 18.49
CA THR A 120 17.97 -7.25 17.89
C THR A 120 18.81 -8.35 18.53
N THR A 121 19.90 -8.69 17.90
CA THR A 121 20.85 -9.69 18.40
C THR A 121 21.98 -9.03 19.19
N LYS A 122 22.42 -9.68 20.25
CA LYS A 122 23.64 -9.39 20.99
C LYS A 122 24.53 -10.63 20.97
N TYR A 123 25.75 -10.44 20.53
CA TYR A 123 26.75 -11.51 20.56
C TYR A 123 27.47 -11.52 21.91
N LEU A 124 27.49 -12.65 22.60
CA LEU A 124 28.28 -12.88 23.78
C LEU A 124 29.46 -13.77 23.35
N ILE A 125 30.68 -13.30 23.57
CA ILE A 125 31.89 -13.98 23.11
C ILE A 125 32.80 -14.14 24.31
N ASP A 126 33.00 -15.38 24.73
CA ASP A 126 33.88 -15.76 25.81
C ASP A 126 35.18 -16.37 25.23
N GLY A 127 36.30 -15.96 25.74
CA GLY A 127 37.60 -16.46 25.33
C GLY A 127 38.53 -16.61 26.51
N ASP A 128 39.58 -17.40 26.35
CA ASP A 128 40.63 -17.63 27.36
C ASP A 128 42.02 -17.16 26.85
N GLY A 129 42.07 -16.00 26.21
CA GLY A 129 43.32 -15.43 25.69
C GLY A 129 43.56 -15.72 24.20
N HIS A 130 42.51 -16.07 23.45
CA HIS A 130 42.60 -16.24 22.01
C HIS A 130 43.02 -14.96 21.30
N THR A 131 43.99 -15.05 20.43
CA THR A 131 44.40 -13.97 19.52
C THR A 131 43.96 -14.28 18.10
N ARG A 132 43.79 -13.21 17.32
CA ARG A 132 43.41 -13.30 15.91
C ARG A 132 44.64 -13.62 15.04
#